data_414aa55f95c0295976dc882b6a9f1480
#
_entry.id   414aa55f95c0295976dc882b6a9f1480
#
_cell.length_a   1.000
_cell.length_b   1.000
_cell.length_c   1.000
_cell.angle_alpha   90.00
_cell.angle_beta   90.00
_cell.angle_gamma   90.00
#
_symmetry.space_group_name_H-M   'P 1'
#
loop_
_entity.id
_entity.type
_entity.pdbx_description
1 polymer ?
#
loop_
_entity_poly.entity_id
_entity_poly.type
_entity_poly.pdbx_seq_one_letter_code
_entity_poly.pdbx_strand_id
1 'polypeptide(L)'
;MSLRLNDNFWAGTVPDVFENYRQLDYFDISNTMLAGTIPKSIFSIPTLRLAYLSNCNLDGTIPPNYADPPELRDLYLDGNNITGTIPPIVTGQLEKLSEFLLQDTGISGSMPDSICSLRSQFILDDLWTDCSGELPEIECDFPECCNRCFEAGTMSASRR
;
A
#
# COMPACT_ATOMS: atom_id res chain seq x y z
N MET A 1 0.55 12.16 16.42
CA MET A 1 -0.24 13.19 15.67
C MET A 1 -0.91 12.50 14.50
N SER A 2 -2.19 12.82 14.17
CA SER A 2 -2.92 12.18 13.06
C SER A 2 -3.45 13.23 12.07
N LEU A 3 -3.40 12.86 10.78
CA LEU A 3 -4.07 13.58 9.70
C LEU A 3 -5.15 12.65 9.12
N ARG A 4 -6.42 13.05 9.22
CA ARG A 4 -7.57 12.29 8.76
C ARG A 4 -8.42 13.15 7.84
N LEU A 5 -8.48 12.77 6.55
CA LEU A 5 -9.26 13.42 5.52
C LEU A 5 -10.25 12.44 4.86
N ASN A 6 -10.26 11.20 5.35
CA ASN A 6 -11.04 10.09 4.80
C ASN A 6 -12.54 10.34 4.74
N ASP A 7 -13.23 9.58 3.88
CA ASP A 7 -14.70 9.62 3.72
C ASP A 7 -15.26 11.03 3.40
N ASN A 8 -14.56 11.73 2.51
CA ASN A 8 -14.91 13.10 2.11
C ASN A 8 -14.80 13.28 0.59
N PHE A 9 -15.38 14.37 0.10
CA PHE A 9 -15.31 14.75 -1.31
C PHE A 9 -14.08 15.62 -1.66
N TRP A 10 -12.97 15.46 -0.94
CA TRP A 10 -11.73 16.16 -1.28
C TRP A 10 -11.24 15.72 -2.65
N ALA A 11 -10.96 16.70 -3.52
CA ALA A 11 -10.45 16.50 -4.86
C ALA A 11 -9.20 17.34 -5.08
N GLY A 12 -8.43 17.01 -6.10
CA GLY A 12 -7.13 17.62 -6.41
C GLY A 12 -6.00 16.66 -6.13
N THR A 13 -4.78 17.16 -6.03
CA THR A 13 -3.59 16.34 -5.81
C THR A 13 -3.09 16.43 -4.39
N VAL A 14 -2.57 15.31 -3.87
CA VAL A 14 -1.90 15.29 -2.56
C VAL A 14 -0.52 15.93 -2.73
N PRO A 15 -0.20 17.02 -2.00
CA PRO A 15 1.10 17.66 -2.13
C PRO A 15 2.21 16.81 -1.47
N ASP A 16 3.41 16.81 -2.06
CA ASP A 16 4.56 16.07 -1.53
C ASP A 16 5.39 16.96 -0.58
N VAL A 17 4.85 17.22 0.64
CA VAL A 17 5.38 18.22 1.61
C VAL A 17 5.47 17.71 3.05
N PHE A 18 5.43 16.39 3.26
CA PHE A 18 5.28 15.81 4.60
C PHE A 18 6.59 15.57 5.36
N GLU A 19 7.76 15.78 4.78
CA GLU A 19 9.06 15.46 5.40
C GLU A 19 9.31 16.16 6.75
N ASN A 20 8.61 17.26 7.02
CA ASN A 20 8.76 18.01 8.28
C ASN A 20 7.76 17.58 9.38
N TYR A 21 6.83 16.69 9.09
CA TYR A 21 5.79 16.21 10.04
C TYR A 21 6.30 15.05 10.90
N ARG A 22 7.40 15.25 11.61
CA ARG A 22 8.13 14.21 12.35
C ARG A 22 7.37 13.49 13.47
N GLN A 23 6.15 13.94 13.77
CA GLN A 23 5.29 13.34 14.81
C GLN A 23 4.01 12.71 14.21
N LEU A 24 3.88 12.68 12.88
CA LEU A 24 2.73 12.06 12.23
C LEU A 24 2.87 10.54 12.33
N ASP A 25 1.89 9.89 12.93
CA ASP A 25 1.84 8.43 13.09
C ASP A 25 0.68 7.79 12.34
N TYR A 26 -0.34 8.59 11.99
CA TYR A 26 -1.52 8.16 11.28
C TYR A 26 -1.85 9.13 10.13
N PHE A 27 -1.82 8.62 8.90
CA PHE A 27 -2.16 9.35 7.69
C PHE A 27 -3.29 8.63 6.96
N ASP A 28 -4.44 9.30 6.78
CA ASP A 28 -5.62 8.70 6.17
C ASP A 28 -6.31 9.69 5.23
N ILE A 29 -6.29 9.35 3.94
CA ILE A 29 -6.98 10.05 2.86
C ILE A 29 -7.96 9.13 2.13
N SER A 30 -8.23 7.94 2.68
CA SER A 30 -9.05 6.92 2.04
C SER A 30 -10.46 7.39 1.71
N ASN A 31 -11.07 6.79 0.70
CA ASN A 31 -12.42 7.11 0.24
C ASN A 31 -12.60 8.61 -0.09
N THR A 32 -11.68 9.17 -0.88
CA THR A 32 -11.72 10.55 -1.38
C THR A 32 -11.56 10.59 -2.90
N MET A 33 -11.70 11.76 -3.50
CA MET A 33 -11.42 11.99 -4.92
C MET A 33 -10.01 12.58 -5.14
N LEU A 34 -9.10 12.42 -4.17
CA LEU A 34 -7.71 12.85 -4.29
C LEU A 34 -6.98 12.02 -5.35
N ALA A 35 -6.18 12.70 -6.16
CA ALA A 35 -5.51 12.14 -7.33
C ALA A 35 -4.00 12.48 -7.33
N GLY A 36 -3.31 12.05 -8.39
CA GLY A 36 -1.87 12.22 -8.56
C GLY A 36 -1.09 11.10 -7.89
N THR A 37 0.22 11.27 -7.77
CA THR A 37 1.09 10.22 -7.25
C THR A 37 1.08 10.14 -5.73
N ILE A 38 1.42 8.98 -5.18
CA ILE A 38 1.66 8.82 -3.74
C ILE A 38 2.77 9.79 -3.32
N PRO A 39 2.52 10.69 -2.33
CA PRO A 39 3.54 11.63 -1.89
C PRO A 39 4.66 10.88 -1.15
N LYS A 40 5.83 10.77 -1.77
CA LYS A 40 6.98 10.03 -1.21
C LYS A 40 7.43 10.55 0.15
N SER A 41 7.18 11.84 0.44
CA SER A 41 7.56 12.47 1.70
C SER A 41 6.83 11.91 2.92
N ILE A 42 5.66 11.26 2.76
CA ILE A 42 4.99 10.58 3.90
C ILE A 42 5.85 9.43 4.43
N PHE A 43 6.57 8.74 3.54
CA PHE A 43 7.46 7.63 3.91
C PHE A 43 8.83 8.10 4.45
N SER A 44 9.09 9.40 4.49
CA SER A 44 10.23 9.98 5.20
C SER A 44 9.93 10.29 6.66
N ILE A 45 8.71 10.00 7.14
CA ILE A 45 8.26 10.26 8.50
C ILE A 45 8.60 9.07 9.40
N PRO A 46 9.54 9.18 10.32
CA PRO A 46 10.03 8.02 11.08
C PRO A 46 9.01 7.46 12.09
N THR A 47 7.98 8.23 12.43
CA THR A 47 6.92 7.84 13.36
C THR A 47 5.67 7.30 12.66
N LEU A 48 5.65 7.24 11.32
CA LEU A 48 4.49 6.78 10.56
C LEU A 48 4.23 5.30 10.85
N ARG A 49 3.01 5.01 11.28
CA ARG A 49 2.55 3.65 11.62
C ARG A 49 1.44 3.18 10.71
N LEU A 50 0.54 4.07 10.33
CA LEU A 50 -0.65 3.75 9.56
C LEU A 50 -0.75 4.71 8.38
N ALA A 51 -0.76 4.16 7.16
CA ALA A 51 -0.92 4.90 5.91
C ALA A 51 -2.09 4.32 5.12
N TYR A 52 -3.25 4.97 5.20
CA TYR A 52 -4.48 4.57 4.53
C TYR A 52 -4.75 5.49 3.34
N LEU A 53 -4.54 4.94 2.13
CA LEU A 53 -4.70 5.62 0.86
C LEU A 53 -5.70 4.89 -0.06
N SER A 54 -6.52 3.99 0.50
CA SER A 54 -7.46 3.17 -0.28
C SER A 54 -8.55 3.98 -0.96
N ASN A 55 -9.04 3.49 -2.09
CA ASN A 55 -10.21 4.04 -2.78
C ASN A 55 -10.10 5.55 -3.06
N CYS A 56 -9.00 5.95 -3.66
CA CYS A 56 -8.72 7.28 -4.20
C CYS A 56 -8.55 7.22 -5.72
N ASN A 57 -8.09 8.30 -6.32
CA ASN A 57 -7.69 8.34 -7.73
C ASN A 57 -6.17 8.46 -7.88
N LEU A 58 -5.41 7.84 -6.97
CA LEU A 58 -3.94 7.89 -7.01
C LEU A 58 -3.41 7.09 -8.20
N ASP A 59 -2.37 7.61 -8.83
CA ASP A 59 -1.69 7.03 -9.99
C ASP A 59 -0.17 6.89 -9.79
N GLY A 60 0.56 6.57 -10.86
CA GLY A 60 2.00 6.38 -10.82
C GLY A 60 2.40 5.06 -10.21
N THR A 61 3.46 5.01 -9.44
CA THR A 61 4.05 3.79 -8.87
C THR A 61 4.23 3.89 -7.36
N ILE A 62 4.42 2.76 -6.69
CA ILE A 62 4.83 2.74 -5.28
C ILE A 62 6.21 3.41 -5.16
N PRO A 63 6.37 4.47 -4.35
CA PRO A 63 7.67 5.10 -4.16
C PRO A 63 8.69 4.13 -3.56
N PRO A 64 9.95 4.09 -4.02
CA PRO A 64 10.94 3.12 -3.54
C PRO A 64 11.28 3.26 -2.06
N ASN A 65 10.98 4.41 -1.45
CA ASN A 65 11.16 4.65 -0.02
C ASN A 65 9.93 4.29 0.85
N TYR A 66 8.95 3.56 0.30
CA TYR A 66 7.75 3.15 1.06
C TYR A 66 8.06 2.31 2.31
N ALA A 67 9.23 1.71 2.33
CA ALA A 67 9.72 0.85 3.41
C ALA A 67 10.63 1.57 4.43
N ASP A 68 10.85 2.87 4.29
CA ASP A 68 11.73 3.62 5.19
C ASP A 68 11.16 3.85 6.60
N PRO A 69 9.84 4.01 6.83
CA PRO A 69 9.33 4.18 8.19
C PRO A 69 9.48 2.91 9.02
N PRO A 70 10.32 2.88 10.06
CA PRO A 70 10.58 1.67 10.84
C PRO A 70 9.41 1.23 11.72
N GLU A 71 8.42 2.10 11.90
CA GLU A 71 7.23 1.85 12.72
C GLU A 71 5.99 1.49 11.88
N LEU A 72 6.11 1.42 10.52
CA LEU A 72 4.98 1.17 9.63
C LEU A 72 4.38 -0.21 9.91
N ARG A 73 3.05 -0.21 10.12
CA ARG A 73 2.26 -1.41 10.42
C ARG A 73 1.25 -1.73 9.33
N ASP A 74 0.51 -0.71 8.90
CA ASP A 74 -0.53 -0.89 7.91
C ASP A 74 -0.27 0.07 6.74
N LEU A 75 -0.23 -0.50 5.53
CA LEU A 75 -0.12 0.23 4.28
C LEU A 75 -1.24 -0.22 3.34
N TYR A 76 -2.22 0.64 3.13
CA TYR A 76 -3.38 0.37 2.28
C TYR A 76 -3.32 1.24 1.04
N LEU A 77 -3.16 0.60 -0.13
CA LEU A 77 -3.05 1.24 -1.44
C LEU A 77 -4.17 0.78 -2.40
N ASP A 78 -5.02 -0.12 -1.93
CA ASP A 78 -6.07 -0.76 -2.70
C ASP A 78 -7.08 0.23 -3.33
N GLY A 79 -7.70 -0.17 -4.44
CA GLY A 79 -8.73 0.65 -5.10
C GLY A 79 -8.17 1.95 -5.70
N ASN A 80 -6.98 1.92 -6.29
CA ASN A 80 -6.31 3.07 -6.92
C ASN A 80 -5.83 2.73 -8.34
N ASN A 81 -5.42 3.74 -9.10
CA ASN A 81 -4.84 3.58 -10.44
C ASN A 81 -3.30 3.43 -10.40
N ILE A 82 -2.74 2.95 -9.29
CA ILE A 82 -1.30 2.73 -9.12
C ILE A 82 -0.87 1.58 -10.02
N THR A 83 0.27 1.73 -10.69
CA THR A 83 0.82 0.79 -11.67
C THR A 83 2.27 0.42 -11.37
N GLY A 84 2.88 -0.39 -12.23
CA GLY A 84 4.27 -0.81 -12.10
C GLY A 84 4.44 -2.02 -11.20
N THR A 85 5.57 -2.15 -10.53
CA THR A 85 5.90 -3.30 -9.68
C THR A 85 6.06 -2.90 -8.23
N ILE A 86 6.00 -3.86 -7.33
CA ILE A 86 6.30 -3.66 -5.91
C ILE A 86 7.83 -3.56 -5.76
N PRO A 87 8.38 -2.44 -5.24
CA PRO A 87 9.80 -2.34 -5.01
C PRO A 87 10.26 -3.33 -3.93
N PRO A 88 11.40 -4.06 -4.14
CA PRO A 88 11.95 -4.93 -3.11
C PRO A 88 12.43 -4.10 -1.90
N ILE A 89 12.36 -4.70 -0.73
CA ILE A 89 12.86 -4.10 0.52
C ILE A 89 14.22 -4.67 0.91
N VAL A 90 14.96 -3.94 1.72
CA VAL A 90 16.21 -4.40 2.32
C VAL A 90 15.92 -5.12 3.64
N THR A 91 16.75 -6.10 3.98
CA THR A 91 16.65 -6.81 5.27
C THR A 91 16.65 -5.82 6.44
N GLY A 92 15.70 -5.97 7.34
CA GLY A 92 15.50 -5.07 8.49
C GLY A 92 14.51 -3.93 8.23
N GLN A 93 13.97 -3.79 7.02
CA GLN A 93 12.86 -2.89 6.75
C GLN A 93 11.51 -3.58 7.00
N LEU A 94 10.51 -2.79 7.35
CA LEU A 94 9.11 -3.21 7.55
C LEU A 94 8.93 -4.33 8.60
N GLU A 95 9.81 -4.44 9.59
CA GLU A 95 9.73 -5.48 10.63
C GLU A 95 8.46 -5.41 11.50
N LYS A 96 7.63 -4.39 11.31
CA LYS A 96 6.36 -4.21 12.03
C LYS A 96 5.15 -4.20 11.10
N LEU A 97 5.36 -4.42 9.80
CA LEU A 97 4.27 -4.38 8.82
C LEU A 97 3.34 -5.58 9.03
N SER A 98 2.12 -5.31 9.47
CA SER A 98 1.07 -6.30 9.74
C SER A 98 0.13 -6.48 8.55
N GLU A 99 -0.24 -5.38 7.89
CA GLU A 99 -1.20 -5.41 6.80
C GLU A 99 -0.70 -4.62 5.57
N PHE A 100 -0.74 -5.25 4.39
CA PHE A 100 -0.38 -4.63 3.12
C PHE A 100 -1.44 -4.95 2.07
N LEU A 101 -2.22 -3.95 1.68
CA LEU A 101 -3.35 -4.07 0.77
C LEU A 101 -3.03 -3.43 -0.58
N LEU A 102 -3.09 -4.23 -1.66
CA LEU A 102 -2.72 -3.84 -3.03
C LEU A 102 -3.78 -4.22 -4.07
N GLN A 103 -4.88 -4.85 -3.67
CA GLN A 103 -5.92 -5.31 -4.61
C GLN A 103 -6.63 -4.14 -5.31
N ASP A 104 -7.25 -4.40 -6.44
CA ASP A 104 -7.91 -3.39 -7.29
C ASP A 104 -6.96 -2.23 -7.66
N THR A 105 -5.72 -2.58 -8.06
CA THR A 105 -4.72 -1.65 -8.60
C THR A 105 -4.23 -2.14 -9.97
N GLY A 106 -3.39 -1.38 -10.66
CA GLY A 106 -2.70 -1.81 -11.88
C GLY A 106 -1.25 -2.27 -11.59
N ILE A 107 -0.95 -2.66 -10.35
CA ILE A 107 0.37 -3.20 -9.98
C ILE A 107 0.50 -4.61 -10.55
N SER A 108 1.64 -4.92 -11.15
CA SER A 108 1.87 -6.19 -11.83
C SER A 108 3.29 -6.73 -11.62
N GLY A 109 3.52 -7.97 -12.06
CA GLY A 109 4.82 -8.66 -11.95
C GLY A 109 4.91 -9.55 -10.71
N SER A 110 6.12 -10.02 -10.38
CA SER A 110 6.31 -10.96 -9.28
C SER A 110 6.36 -10.25 -7.92
N MET A 111 5.76 -10.87 -6.91
CA MET A 111 5.90 -10.43 -5.51
C MET A 111 7.37 -10.60 -5.08
N PRO A 112 8.03 -9.54 -4.57
CA PRO A 112 9.41 -9.65 -4.14
C PRO A 112 9.61 -10.66 -3.01
N ASP A 113 10.66 -11.51 -3.09
CA ASP A 113 11.03 -12.47 -2.04
C ASP A 113 11.22 -11.80 -0.68
N SER A 114 11.69 -10.56 -0.67
CA SER A 114 11.89 -9.79 0.54
C SER A 114 10.58 -9.46 1.26
N ILE A 115 9.46 -9.28 0.53
CA ILE A 115 8.12 -9.13 1.11
C ILE A 115 7.60 -10.49 1.58
N CYS A 116 7.78 -11.55 0.76
CA CYS A 116 7.38 -12.91 1.14
C CYS A 116 8.07 -13.38 2.43
N SER A 117 9.33 -12.94 2.66
CA SER A 117 10.06 -13.29 3.87
C SER A 117 9.43 -12.71 5.14
N LEU A 118 8.73 -11.58 5.07
CA LEU A 118 7.99 -11.03 6.22
C LEU A 118 6.84 -11.96 6.63
N ARG A 119 6.19 -12.61 5.66
CA ARG A 119 5.15 -13.62 5.92
C ARG A 119 5.73 -14.84 6.64
N SER A 120 6.83 -15.38 6.12
CA SER A 120 7.48 -16.58 6.71
C SER A 120 8.02 -16.32 8.12
N GLN A 121 8.29 -15.08 8.47
CA GLN A 121 8.72 -14.65 9.81
C GLN A 121 7.56 -14.28 10.73
N PHE A 122 6.30 -14.45 10.30
CA PHE A 122 5.09 -14.09 11.04
C PHE A 122 5.03 -12.59 11.43
N ILE A 123 5.61 -11.73 10.59
CA ILE A 123 5.56 -10.27 10.73
C ILE A 123 4.33 -9.72 9.99
N LEU A 124 4.20 -10.10 8.70
CA LEU A 124 3.09 -9.67 7.85
C LEU A 124 1.93 -10.66 7.97
N ASP A 125 0.84 -10.24 8.59
CA ASP A 125 -0.36 -11.06 8.81
C ASP A 125 -1.24 -11.14 7.56
N ASP A 126 -1.53 -10.01 6.92
CA ASP A 126 -2.39 -9.92 5.76
C ASP A 126 -1.70 -9.22 4.57
N LEU A 127 -1.54 -9.97 3.48
CA LEU A 127 -1.08 -9.47 2.18
C LEU A 127 -2.18 -9.72 1.15
N TRP A 128 -2.85 -8.65 0.72
CA TRP A 128 -3.98 -8.68 -0.20
C TRP A 128 -3.56 -8.17 -1.57
N THR A 129 -3.70 -9.00 -2.60
CA THR A 129 -3.26 -8.68 -3.97
C THR A 129 -4.18 -9.30 -5.02
N ASP A 130 -4.10 -8.82 -6.25
CA ASP A 130 -4.76 -9.39 -7.42
C ASP A 130 -3.91 -10.54 -8.00
N CYS A 131 -3.88 -11.68 -7.29
CA CYS A 131 -3.03 -12.83 -7.60
C CYS A 131 -3.82 -14.10 -7.95
N SER A 132 -5.11 -14.00 -8.26
CA SER A 132 -5.94 -15.12 -8.70
C SER A 132 -6.46 -14.93 -10.13
N GLY A 133 -7.00 -16.01 -10.72
CA GLY A 133 -7.50 -16.02 -12.10
C GLY A 133 -6.53 -16.66 -13.09
N GLU A 134 -6.91 -16.67 -14.37
CA GLU A 134 -6.09 -17.29 -15.43
C GLU A 134 -4.82 -16.49 -15.76
N LEU A 135 -4.86 -15.17 -15.54
CA LEU A 135 -3.77 -14.24 -15.78
C LEU A 135 -3.67 -13.29 -14.57
N PRO A 136 -3.06 -13.73 -13.45
CA PRO A 136 -2.91 -12.88 -12.28
C PRO A 136 -2.02 -11.67 -12.59
N GLU A 137 -2.38 -10.50 -12.08
CA GLU A 137 -1.56 -9.29 -12.25
C GLU A 137 -0.28 -9.38 -11.42
N ILE A 138 -0.37 -10.00 -10.23
CA ILE A 138 0.78 -10.24 -9.34
C ILE A 138 1.03 -11.74 -9.25
N GLU A 139 2.24 -12.15 -9.65
CA GLU A 139 2.71 -13.52 -9.51
C GLU A 139 3.29 -13.73 -8.11
N CYS A 140 2.70 -14.69 -7.38
CA CYS A 140 3.20 -15.11 -6.07
C CYS A 140 3.86 -16.49 -6.22
N ASP A 141 5.18 -16.53 -6.36
CA ASP A 141 5.95 -17.76 -6.59
C ASP A 141 5.76 -18.81 -5.49
N PHE A 142 5.40 -18.36 -4.30
CA PHE A 142 5.05 -19.21 -3.17
C PHE A 142 3.59 -18.99 -2.77
N PRO A 143 2.71 -20.02 -2.84
CA PRO A 143 1.29 -19.89 -2.49
C PRO A 143 1.03 -19.36 -1.07
N GLU A 144 2.01 -19.51 -0.19
CA GLU A 144 1.93 -19.04 1.21
C GLU A 144 2.27 -17.54 1.36
N CYS A 145 2.86 -16.92 0.34
CA CYS A 145 3.25 -15.53 0.37
C CYS A 145 2.04 -14.60 0.34
N CYS A 146 1.18 -14.77 -0.67
CA CYS A 146 -0.03 -13.98 -0.83
C CYS A 146 -1.21 -14.73 -0.20
N ASN A 147 -1.62 -14.37 0.99
CA ASN A 147 -2.67 -15.09 1.70
C ASN A 147 -4.10 -14.67 1.36
N ARG A 148 -4.25 -13.57 0.62
CA ARG A 148 -5.54 -13.06 0.15
C ARG A 148 -5.44 -12.70 -1.32
N CYS A 149 -5.73 -13.67 -2.19
CA CYS A 149 -5.75 -13.49 -3.63
C CYS A 149 -7.15 -13.12 -4.14
N PHE A 150 -7.22 -12.12 -4.98
CA PHE A 150 -8.44 -11.67 -5.65
C PHE A 150 -8.27 -11.79 -7.17
N GLU A 151 -9.38 -11.91 -7.90
CA GLU A 151 -9.39 -11.72 -9.34
C GLU A 151 -9.43 -10.21 -9.63
N ALA A 152 -8.55 -9.75 -10.52
CA ALA A 152 -8.51 -8.36 -10.95
C ALA A 152 -9.90 -7.85 -11.36
N GLY A 153 -10.32 -6.72 -10.81
CA GLY A 153 -11.60 -6.08 -11.12
C GLY A 153 -12.85 -6.72 -10.48
N THR A 154 -12.73 -7.72 -9.60
CA THR A 154 -13.90 -8.37 -8.97
C THR A 154 -14.40 -7.69 -7.71
N MET A 155 -13.61 -6.85 -7.06
CA MET A 155 -13.94 -6.22 -5.76
C MET A 155 -14.79 -4.96 -5.84
N SER A 156 -15.04 -4.41 -7.02
CA SER A 156 -15.79 -3.15 -7.24
C SER A 156 -17.27 -3.18 -6.79
N ALA A 157 -17.81 -4.33 -6.39
CA ALA A 157 -19.27 -4.50 -6.16
C ALA A 157 -19.70 -4.65 -4.70
N SER A 158 -18.81 -4.69 -3.71
CA SER A 158 -19.17 -5.12 -2.34
C SER A 158 -19.00 -4.09 -1.22
N ARG A 159 -18.78 -2.81 -1.52
CA ARG A 159 -18.85 -1.76 -0.46
C ARG A 159 -19.73 -0.59 -0.93
N ARG A 160 -21.03 -0.78 -0.82
CA ARG A 160 -22.01 0.31 -0.73
C ARG A 160 -22.59 0.33 0.69
#